data_e873b9de01bfc51d418940a59092d259
#
_entry.id   e873b9de01bfc51d418940a59092d259
#
_cell.length_a   1.000
_cell.length_b   1.000
_cell.length_c   1.000
_cell.angle_alpha   90.00
_cell.angle_beta   90.00
_cell.angle_gamma   90.00
#
_symmetry.space_group_name_H-M   'P 1'
#
loop_
_entity.id
_entity.type
_entity.pdbx_description
1 polymer ?
#
loop_
_entity_poly.entity_id
_entity_poly.type
_entity_poly.pdbx_seq_one_letter_code
_entity_poly.pdbx_strand_id
1 'polypeptide(L)'
;MAALTFSHIGITVPDLEKAVEFYSKAFGLYVLMEPTEILHDESAIGQMCDDVFGEGWGKFRIAHLSMGDGVGIELFEFPKTVEEERPFEYWRRGLFHFCVQDEDLEGRIKVIESLGGKQRMQQVRKYYPGEKPYRMVYMEDPFGNIFELYSHS
;
A
#
# COMPACT_ATOMS: atom_id res chain seq x y z
N MET A 1 7.92 -22.51 -18.50
CA MET A 1 8.05 -21.95 -17.13
C MET A 1 6.64 -21.72 -16.61
N ALA A 2 6.38 -22.04 -15.33
CA ALA A 2 5.12 -21.69 -14.71
C ALA A 2 5.03 -20.15 -14.51
N ALA A 3 3.81 -19.61 -14.52
CA ALA A 3 3.60 -18.19 -14.20
C ALA A 3 4.00 -17.92 -12.73
N LEU A 4 4.54 -16.75 -12.48
CA LEU A 4 4.84 -16.29 -11.12
C LEU A 4 3.54 -15.88 -10.41
N THR A 5 3.55 -15.99 -9.10
CA THR A 5 2.50 -15.44 -8.22
C THR A 5 2.97 -14.13 -7.61
N PHE A 6 2.03 -13.23 -7.33
CA PHE A 6 2.33 -11.99 -6.63
C PHE A 6 2.48 -12.27 -5.13
N SER A 7 3.52 -11.72 -4.50
CA SER A 7 3.80 -11.92 -3.08
C SER A 7 3.42 -10.70 -2.24
N HIS A 8 4.00 -9.56 -2.53
CA HIS A 8 3.76 -8.32 -1.79
C HIS A 8 4.10 -7.08 -2.61
N ILE A 9 3.68 -5.94 -2.11
CA ILE A 9 4.08 -4.61 -2.56
C ILE A 9 4.77 -3.88 -1.40
N GLY A 10 5.86 -3.15 -1.68
CA GLY A 10 6.53 -2.28 -0.70
C GLY A 10 6.06 -0.83 -0.86
N ILE A 11 5.72 -0.19 0.26
CA ILE A 11 5.25 1.20 0.31
C ILE A 11 6.06 1.95 1.37
N THR A 12 6.68 3.07 1.00
CA THR A 12 7.31 3.98 1.96
C THR A 12 6.28 4.97 2.50
N VAL A 13 6.23 5.11 3.82
CA VAL A 13 5.31 5.97 4.55
C VAL A 13 6.06 6.84 5.56
N PRO A 14 5.56 8.03 5.91
CA PRO A 14 6.22 8.89 6.89
C PRO A 14 5.95 8.51 8.34
N ASP A 15 4.92 7.70 8.62
CA ASP A 15 4.46 7.28 9.95
C ASP A 15 4.01 5.82 9.89
N LEU A 16 4.85 4.94 10.37
CA LEU A 16 4.65 3.50 10.24
C LEU A 16 3.48 2.99 11.08
N GLU A 17 3.31 3.50 12.31
CA GLU A 17 2.21 3.11 13.19
C GLU A 17 0.85 3.49 12.58
N LYS A 18 0.75 4.71 12.10
CA LYS A 18 -0.47 5.19 11.43
C LYS A 18 -0.75 4.42 10.15
N ALA A 19 0.27 4.04 9.40
CA ALA A 19 0.11 3.22 8.20
C ALA A 19 -0.38 1.81 8.54
N VAL A 20 0.22 1.16 9.54
CA VAL A 20 -0.23 -0.16 10.03
C VAL A 20 -1.68 -0.10 10.50
N GLU A 21 -2.05 0.92 11.28
CA GLU A 21 -3.43 1.13 11.72
C GLU A 21 -4.38 1.29 10.53
N PHE A 22 -4.02 2.13 9.57
CA PHE A 22 -4.84 2.36 8.37
C PHE A 22 -5.04 1.06 7.58
N TYR A 23 -3.97 0.43 7.12
CA TYR A 23 -4.07 -0.72 6.23
C TYR A 23 -4.69 -1.95 6.91
N SER A 24 -4.41 -2.20 8.21
CA SER A 24 -5.05 -3.27 8.95
C SER A 24 -6.55 -3.06 9.11
N LYS A 25 -7.02 -1.83 9.39
CA LYS A 25 -8.45 -1.54 9.58
C LYS A 25 -9.19 -1.29 8.26
N ALA A 26 -8.58 -0.54 7.34
CA ALA A 26 -9.20 -0.20 6.06
C ALA A 26 -9.38 -1.40 5.14
N PHE A 27 -8.39 -2.31 5.12
CA PHE A 27 -8.41 -3.48 4.24
C PHE A 27 -8.63 -4.80 4.99
N GLY A 28 -8.66 -4.78 6.33
CA GLY A 28 -8.78 -5.99 7.14
C GLY A 28 -7.53 -6.86 7.09
N LEU A 29 -6.34 -6.26 6.92
CA LEU A 29 -5.09 -7.00 6.81
C LEU A 29 -4.65 -7.57 8.15
N TYR A 30 -4.04 -8.76 8.11
CA TYR A 30 -3.36 -9.36 9.25
C TYR A 30 -1.97 -8.77 9.39
N VAL A 31 -1.58 -8.34 10.58
CA VAL A 31 -0.20 -7.92 10.87
C VAL A 31 0.64 -9.17 11.10
N LEU A 32 1.57 -9.45 10.17
CA LEU A 32 2.51 -10.58 10.26
C LEU A 32 3.77 -10.19 11.04
N MET A 33 4.21 -8.94 10.87
CA MET A 33 5.35 -8.37 11.57
C MET A 33 4.98 -6.95 12.00
N GLU A 34 5.01 -6.72 13.31
CA GLU A 34 4.81 -5.41 13.91
C GLU A 34 5.95 -4.44 13.53
N PRO A 35 5.75 -3.12 13.65
CA PRO A 35 6.80 -2.13 13.41
C PRO A 35 8.12 -2.49 14.08
N THR A 36 9.12 -2.84 13.27
CA THR A 36 10.43 -3.34 13.71
C THR A 36 11.54 -2.47 13.14
N GLU A 37 12.50 -2.09 13.97
CA GLU A 37 13.68 -1.35 13.51
C GLU A 37 14.73 -2.31 12.94
N ILE A 38 15.25 -1.98 11.76
CA ILE A 38 16.36 -2.67 11.10
C ILE A 38 17.55 -1.72 11.11
N LEU A 39 18.68 -2.23 11.59
CA LEU A 39 19.93 -1.49 11.69
C LEU A 39 20.92 -1.92 10.61
N HIS A 40 21.75 -1.00 10.18
CA HIS A 40 22.91 -1.30 9.33
C HIS A 40 23.96 -2.05 10.17
N ASP A 41 24.04 -3.35 9.99
CA ASP A 41 24.95 -4.25 10.68
C ASP A 41 25.40 -5.40 9.78
N GLU A 42 26.28 -6.27 10.30
CA GLU A 42 26.82 -7.44 9.60
C GLU A 42 25.83 -8.62 9.51
N SER A 43 24.59 -8.45 9.92
CA SER A 43 23.56 -9.49 9.78
C SER A 43 23.20 -9.73 8.31
N ALA A 44 22.59 -10.89 8.03
CA ALA A 44 22.17 -11.23 6.66
C ALA A 44 21.18 -10.18 6.09
N ILE A 45 20.30 -9.60 6.95
CA ILE A 45 19.38 -8.57 6.52
C ILE A 45 20.10 -7.22 6.30
N GLY A 46 21.08 -6.88 7.14
CA GLY A 46 21.91 -5.69 6.97
C GLY A 46 22.67 -5.71 5.65
N GLN A 47 23.35 -6.82 5.35
CA GLN A 47 24.07 -7.01 4.08
C GLN A 47 23.12 -6.97 2.86
N MET A 48 21.95 -7.60 2.95
CA MET A 48 20.93 -7.51 1.90
C MET A 48 20.47 -6.07 1.65
N CYS A 49 20.31 -5.30 2.72
CA CYS A 49 19.92 -3.88 2.61
C CYS A 49 21.03 -3.03 1.97
N ASP A 50 22.30 -3.34 2.16
CA ASP A 50 23.40 -2.69 1.44
C ASP A 50 23.31 -2.92 -0.07
N ASP A 51 22.97 -4.13 -0.49
CA ASP A 51 22.78 -4.46 -1.91
C ASP A 51 21.59 -3.68 -2.52
N VAL A 52 20.54 -3.42 -1.75
CA VAL A 52 19.30 -2.79 -2.22
C VAL A 52 19.37 -1.27 -2.15
N PHE A 53 19.85 -0.70 -1.04
CA PHE A 53 19.80 0.73 -0.76
C PHE A 53 21.14 1.45 -1.00
N GLY A 54 22.23 0.70 -1.14
CA GLY A 54 23.58 1.23 -1.17
C GLY A 54 24.11 1.56 0.23
N GLU A 55 25.35 1.98 0.31
CA GLU A 55 25.99 2.33 1.60
C GLU A 55 25.31 3.54 2.26
N GLY A 56 25.30 3.55 3.59
CA GLY A 56 24.90 4.70 4.40
C GLY A 56 23.39 4.85 4.64
N TRP A 57 22.59 3.81 4.43
CA TRP A 57 21.16 3.82 4.76
C TRP A 57 20.88 3.91 6.28
N GLY A 58 21.83 3.46 7.10
CA GLY A 58 21.83 3.60 8.56
C GLY A 58 20.81 2.73 9.26
N LYS A 59 19.54 3.12 9.22
CA LYS A 59 18.42 2.37 9.78
C LYS A 59 17.11 2.72 9.10
N PHE A 60 16.13 1.84 9.24
CA PHE A 60 14.74 2.07 8.86
C PHE A 60 13.82 1.23 9.74
N ARG A 61 12.53 1.45 9.63
CA ARG A 61 11.51 0.63 10.28
C ARG A 61 10.64 -0.04 9.21
N ILE A 62 10.21 -1.26 9.50
CA ILE A 62 9.37 -2.04 8.60
C ILE A 62 8.24 -2.71 9.37
N ALA A 63 7.09 -2.84 8.73
CA ALA A 63 6.01 -3.72 9.14
C ALA A 63 5.53 -4.54 7.95
N HIS A 64 5.05 -5.76 8.19
CA HIS A 64 4.54 -6.63 7.14
C HIS A 64 3.11 -7.05 7.46
N LEU A 65 2.21 -6.76 6.51
CA LEU A 65 0.80 -7.11 6.60
C LEU A 65 0.44 -8.07 5.46
N SER A 66 -0.59 -8.89 5.67
CA SER A 66 -1.06 -9.86 4.66
C SER A 66 -2.56 -9.76 4.45
N MET A 67 -2.98 -9.86 3.22
CA MET A 67 -4.36 -10.09 2.81
C MET A 67 -4.77 -11.55 3.05
N GLY A 68 -6.06 -11.84 2.95
CA GLY A 68 -6.58 -13.18 3.17
C GLY A 68 -6.13 -14.23 2.14
N ASP A 69 -5.68 -13.80 0.96
CA ASP A 69 -5.11 -14.63 -0.09
C ASP A 69 -3.60 -14.84 0.01
N GLY A 70 -2.96 -14.23 1.03
CA GLY A 70 -1.52 -14.31 1.28
C GLY A 70 -0.68 -13.25 0.55
N VAL A 71 -1.28 -12.39 -0.27
CA VAL A 71 -0.58 -11.23 -0.84
C VAL A 71 -0.37 -10.19 0.25
N GLY A 72 0.85 -9.63 0.34
CA GLY A 72 1.25 -8.75 1.42
C GLY A 72 1.40 -7.29 1.03
N ILE A 73 1.49 -6.47 2.07
CA ILE A 73 2.00 -5.10 2.00
C ILE A 73 3.13 -4.99 3.02
N GLU A 74 4.32 -4.62 2.55
CA GLU A 74 5.45 -4.20 3.38
C GLU A 74 5.45 -2.68 3.48
N LEU A 75 5.39 -2.16 4.70
CA LEU A 75 5.42 -0.74 4.98
C LEU A 75 6.80 -0.35 5.49
N PHE A 76 7.40 0.67 4.89
CA PHE A 76 8.74 1.15 5.23
C PHE A 76 8.69 2.58 5.72
N GLU A 77 9.40 2.88 6.80
CA GLU A 77 9.65 4.23 7.30
C GLU A 77 11.15 4.47 7.39
N PHE A 78 11.63 5.44 6.62
CA PHE A 78 13.03 5.84 6.63
C PHE A 78 13.22 7.17 7.36
N PRO A 79 14.34 7.38 8.08
CA PRO A 79 14.61 8.67 8.74
C PRO A 79 14.67 9.86 7.77
N LYS A 80 14.85 9.58 6.48
CA LYS A 80 14.89 10.58 5.41
C LYS A 80 13.62 10.58 4.56
N THR A 81 12.53 9.97 5.05
CA THR A 81 11.25 10.03 4.32
C THR A 81 10.83 11.49 4.23
N VAL A 82 10.69 11.98 3.03
CA VAL A 82 10.34 13.38 2.77
C VAL A 82 8.83 13.48 2.63
N GLU A 83 8.20 14.23 3.53
CA GLU A 83 6.81 14.67 3.40
C GLU A 83 6.72 15.85 2.43
N GLU A 84 7.02 15.63 1.16
CA GLU A 84 6.73 16.63 0.15
C GLU A 84 5.32 16.38 -0.38
N GLU A 85 4.42 17.34 -0.21
CA GLU A 85 3.19 17.41 -0.98
C GLU A 85 3.54 17.59 -2.46
N ARG A 86 3.70 16.49 -3.17
CA ARG A 86 3.88 16.52 -4.61
C ARG A 86 2.53 16.38 -5.28
N PRO A 87 2.25 17.20 -6.31
CA PRO A 87 1.09 16.96 -7.13
C PRO A 87 1.18 15.57 -7.76
N PHE A 88 0.06 14.88 -7.84
CA PHE A 88 0.01 13.57 -8.48
C PHE A 88 0.39 13.66 -9.95
N GLU A 89 1.48 12.98 -10.32
CA GLU A 89 2.04 12.97 -11.68
C GLU A 89 1.95 11.54 -12.27
N TYR A 90 0.80 11.21 -12.87
CA TYR A 90 0.54 9.87 -13.43
C TYR A 90 1.51 9.46 -14.55
N TRP A 91 2.20 10.41 -15.15
CA TRP A 91 3.19 10.18 -16.22
C TRP A 91 4.58 9.82 -15.68
N ARG A 92 4.83 9.90 -14.40
CA ARG A 92 6.11 9.45 -13.83
C ARG A 92 6.24 7.95 -13.95
N ARG A 93 7.45 7.52 -14.29
CA ARG A 93 7.79 6.11 -14.31
C ARG A 93 7.71 5.55 -12.89
N GLY A 94 7.08 4.40 -12.73
CA GLY A 94 6.98 3.67 -11.48
C GLY A 94 5.57 3.16 -11.22
N LEU A 95 5.38 2.56 -10.07
CA LEU A 95 4.07 2.14 -9.61
C LEU A 95 3.28 3.38 -9.17
N PHE A 96 2.10 3.63 -9.78
CA PHE A 96 1.27 4.75 -9.35
C PHE A 96 0.02 4.30 -8.57
N HIS A 97 -0.38 3.05 -8.65
CA HIS A 97 -1.43 2.46 -7.83
C HIS A 97 -1.31 0.94 -7.74
N PHE A 98 -1.93 0.37 -6.75
CA PHE A 98 -2.28 -1.04 -6.65
C PHE A 98 -3.79 -1.18 -6.51
N CYS A 99 -4.33 -2.37 -6.73
CA CYS A 99 -5.77 -2.60 -6.68
C CYS A 99 -6.11 -3.74 -5.71
N VAL A 100 -7.17 -3.54 -4.93
CA VAL A 100 -7.77 -4.57 -4.07
C VAL A 100 -9.24 -4.77 -4.43
N GLN A 101 -9.75 -5.97 -4.18
CA GLN A 101 -11.13 -6.33 -4.49
C GLN A 101 -11.99 -6.28 -3.23
N ASP A 102 -13.19 -5.70 -3.36
CA ASP A 102 -14.23 -5.73 -2.34
C ASP A 102 -15.61 -5.75 -3.02
N GLU A 103 -16.51 -6.57 -2.53
CA GLU A 103 -17.87 -6.64 -3.03
C GLU A 103 -18.73 -5.44 -2.56
N ASP A 104 -18.40 -4.84 -1.40
CA ASP A 104 -19.07 -3.67 -0.83
C ASP A 104 -18.19 -2.42 -0.93
N LEU A 105 -18.12 -1.83 -2.13
CA LEU A 105 -17.34 -0.61 -2.37
C LEU A 105 -17.80 0.56 -1.50
N GLU A 106 -19.11 0.76 -1.37
CA GLU A 106 -19.68 1.89 -0.64
C GLU A 106 -19.42 1.78 0.87
N GLY A 107 -19.50 0.59 1.43
CA GLY A 107 -19.11 0.34 2.83
C GLY A 107 -17.61 0.53 3.05
N ARG A 108 -16.80 0.02 2.15
CA ARG A 108 -15.34 0.15 2.22
C ARG A 108 -14.87 1.59 2.11
N ILE A 109 -15.43 2.38 1.21
CA ILE A 109 -15.15 3.83 1.07
C ILE A 109 -15.35 4.54 2.42
N LYS A 110 -16.50 4.31 3.09
CA LYS A 110 -16.79 4.93 4.40
C LYS A 110 -15.77 4.57 5.46
N VAL A 111 -15.33 3.31 5.50
CA VAL A 111 -14.29 2.86 6.43
C VAL A 111 -12.98 3.58 6.14
N ILE A 112 -12.53 3.61 4.89
CA ILE A 112 -11.31 4.28 4.46
C ILE A 112 -11.34 5.77 4.83
N GLU A 113 -12.43 6.47 4.53
CA GLU A 113 -12.58 7.89 4.85
C GLU A 113 -12.58 8.14 6.36
N SER A 114 -13.19 7.26 7.15
CA SER A 114 -13.16 7.37 8.63
C SER A 114 -11.78 7.23 9.23
N LEU A 115 -10.83 6.62 8.50
CA LEU A 115 -9.44 6.42 8.89
C LEU A 115 -8.48 7.45 8.26
N GLY A 116 -9.01 8.49 7.61
CA GLY A 116 -8.22 9.58 7.04
C GLY A 116 -7.81 9.39 5.59
N GLY A 117 -8.23 8.31 4.93
CA GLY A 117 -8.14 8.19 3.48
C GLY A 117 -9.20 9.04 2.78
N LYS A 118 -9.15 9.13 1.47
CA LYS A 118 -10.12 9.91 0.69
C LYS A 118 -10.41 9.30 -0.67
N GLN A 119 -11.61 9.55 -1.17
CA GLN A 119 -11.99 9.18 -2.52
C GLN A 119 -11.44 10.21 -3.51
N ARG A 120 -10.73 9.75 -4.54
CA ARG A 120 -10.23 10.62 -5.63
C ARG A 120 -11.28 10.88 -6.70
N MET A 121 -12.14 9.91 -6.95
CA MET A 121 -13.19 10.01 -7.96
C MET A 121 -14.46 10.62 -7.35
N GLN A 122 -15.21 11.36 -8.14
CA GLN A 122 -16.49 11.93 -7.68
C GLN A 122 -17.54 10.86 -7.35
N GLN A 123 -17.43 9.68 -7.97
CA GLN A 123 -18.35 8.56 -7.77
C GLN A 123 -17.70 7.24 -8.20
N VAL A 124 -18.20 6.14 -7.66
CA VAL A 124 -17.91 4.80 -8.17
C VAL A 124 -18.39 4.69 -9.63
N ARG A 125 -17.58 4.10 -10.50
CA ARG A 125 -17.92 3.96 -11.91
C ARG A 125 -17.94 2.51 -12.34
N LYS A 126 -18.75 2.19 -13.35
CA LYS A 126 -18.65 0.94 -14.08
C LYS A 126 -17.37 0.96 -14.91
N TYR A 127 -16.56 -0.08 -14.74
CA TYR A 127 -15.28 -0.20 -15.44
C TYR A 127 -15.48 -0.65 -16.90
N TYR A 128 -16.39 -1.60 -17.14
CA TYR A 128 -16.73 -2.05 -18.46
C TYR A 128 -18.11 -1.53 -18.88
N PRO A 129 -18.20 -0.87 -20.02
CA PRO A 129 -19.50 -0.59 -20.62
C PRO A 129 -20.13 -1.94 -21.07
N GLY A 130 -21.39 -2.18 -20.68
CA GLY A 130 -22.11 -3.38 -21.08
C GLY A 130 -22.68 -4.17 -19.90
N GLU A 131 -22.83 -5.48 -20.08
CA GLU A 131 -23.57 -6.35 -19.18
C GLU A 131 -22.84 -6.73 -17.89
N LYS A 132 -21.51 -6.55 -17.84
CA LYS A 132 -20.72 -6.92 -16.65
C LYS A 132 -20.88 -5.87 -15.55
N PRO A 133 -21.13 -6.31 -14.30
CA PRO A 133 -21.38 -5.40 -13.19
C PRO A 133 -20.10 -4.78 -12.60
N TYR A 134 -18.96 -4.91 -13.23
CA TYR A 134 -17.67 -4.47 -12.71
C TYR A 134 -17.65 -2.98 -12.39
N ARG A 135 -17.32 -2.67 -11.15
CA ARG A 135 -17.27 -1.31 -10.63
C ARG A 135 -15.89 -1.03 -10.03
N MET A 136 -15.48 0.21 -10.03
CA MET A 136 -14.20 0.62 -9.49
C MET A 136 -14.24 2.04 -8.95
N VAL A 137 -13.30 2.35 -8.05
CA VAL A 137 -13.04 3.69 -7.55
C VAL A 137 -11.57 3.83 -7.14
N TYR A 138 -10.96 4.96 -7.49
CA TYR A 138 -9.65 5.33 -6.99
C TYR A 138 -9.76 6.05 -5.67
N MET A 139 -8.92 5.64 -4.72
CA MET A 139 -8.82 6.14 -3.37
C MET A 139 -7.39 6.61 -3.09
N GLU A 140 -7.21 7.34 -2.00
CA GLU A 140 -5.92 7.66 -1.42
C GLU A 140 -5.87 7.22 0.04
N ASP A 141 -4.70 6.76 0.48
CA ASP A 141 -4.40 6.59 1.89
C ASP A 141 -4.13 7.95 2.58
N PRO A 142 -3.96 8.01 3.91
CA PRO A 142 -3.67 9.26 4.62
C PRO A 142 -2.39 9.98 4.19
N PHE A 143 -1.51 9.31 3.43
CA PHE A 143 -0.21 9.83 2.98
C PHE A 143 -0.19 10.19 1.50
N GLY A 144 -1.30 10.00 0.78
CA GLY A 144 -1.43 10.30 -0.64
C GLY A 144 -1.05 9.16 -1.58
N ASN A 145 -0.77 7.95 -1.07
CA ASN A 145 -0.58 6.79 -1.93
C ASN A 145 -1.92 6.39 -2.55
N ILE A 146 -1.89 6.08 -3.85
CA ILE A 146 -3.11 5.80 -4.61
C ILE A 146 -3.33 4.29 -4.69
N PHE A 147 -4.56 3.91 -4.47
CA PHE A 147 -5.03 2.55 -4.70
C PHE A 147 -6.42 2.53 -5.33
N GLU A 148 -6.77 1.41 -5.91
CA GLU A 148 -8.06 1.19 -6.53
C GLU A 148 -8.85 0.15 -5.72
N LEU A 149 -10.14 0.40 -5.55
CA LEU A 149 -11.08 -0.62 -5.11
C LEU A 149 -11.84 -1.11 -6.35
N TYR A 150 -11.99 -2.41 -6.43
CA TYR A 150 -12.60 -3.07 -7.56
C TYR A 150 -13.63 -4.10 -7.10
N SER A 151 -14.82 -4.09 -7.72
CA SER A 151 -15.86 -5.08 -7.49
C SER A 151 -16.21 -5.80 -8.79
N HIS A 152 -16.41 -7.11 -8.68
CA HIS A 152 -16.87 -7.94 -9.77
C HIS A 152 -18.39 -8.19 -9.75
N SER A 153 -19.07 -7.67 -8.73
CA SER A 153 -20.53 -7.81 -8.55
C SER A 153 -21.29 -6.51 -8.80
#